data_b28c8863cb2ab5c0136612a412b366d7
#
_entry.id   b28c8863cb2ab5c0136612a412b366d7
#
_cell.length_a   1.000
_cell.length_b   1.000
_cell.length_c   1.000
_cell.angle_alpha   90.00
_cell.angle_beta   90.00
_cell.angle_gamma   90.00
#
_symmetry.space_group_name_H-M   'P 1'
#
loop_
_entity.id
_entity.type
_entity.pdbx_description
1 polymer ?
#
loop_
_entity_poly.entity_id
_entity_poly.type
_entity_poly.pdbx_seq_one_letter_code
_entity_poly.pdbx_strand_id
1 'polypeptide(L)'
;MHRVKQKRNSVLVAVPILILCGWGALFLLSRWFAYDPARNLALSLPGMDGGPSGSDRAVTNEVQVNLAGKLEKFDGVPSSLPGSWPRFRGADFDNICKADVKLADRWPESGPKVLWSVTLGEGHAAPTVLNGCVYLFDYDEAKRADALRCFSLADGKEIWRRSYTLPAKRNHGLSRTIPAVTEDCIVTVGPRCHVSCVETATGNFRWGIDLQKEYGTTEPLWFTGQCPLIDNGLAILAPGGSDALMMAVDCKTGAVVWKTPNPKGWKMSHSSILPLTLHGEKMYVYAAVGGMTGVSPAGKVLWEIPWSASVIAPSPVPVAGNKIFITAGYGAGSLMVQIDKTADGFSAKEISRTGPQDWLACEQQTPILYDGLLYGIMPKDGGALKQQFVCYDPAGGEPVWSSGKTHRFGLGPFFMADGKFFILDDDGTLTMLAVSRTGYESLAQYKVLDGQDAWGPIALAGTRMLLRDSTRMVCLEMGAEK
;
A
#
# COMPACT_ATOMS: atom_id res chain seq x y z
N MET A 1 -9.36 -36.81 -77.49
CA MET A 1 -9.53 -37.66 -76.29
C MET A 1 -8.49 -37.50 -75.17
N HIS A 2 -7.28 -37.01 -75.44
CA HIS A 2 -6.24 -36.87 -74.42
C HIS A 2 -6.45 -35.77 -73.36
N ARG A 3 -7.06 -34.64 -73.70
CA ARG A 3 -7.27 -33.51 -72.73
C ARG A 3 -8.33 -33.79 -71.64
N VAL A 4 -9.29 -34.69 -71.84
CA VAL A 4 -10.33 -35.01 -70.87
C VAL A 4 -9.84 -35.99 -69.81
N LYS A 5 -8.92 -36.93 -70.18
CA LYS A 5 -8.30 -37.86 -69.21
C LYS A 5 -7.35 -37.20 -68.24
N GLN A 6 -6.61 -36.15 -68.66
CA GLN A 6 -5.64 -35.46 -67.81
C GLN A 6 -6.34 -34.56 -66.73
N LYS A 7 -7.49 -33.94 -67.10
CA LYS A 7 -8.33 -33.19 -66.12
C LYS A 7 -8.97 -34.12 -65.06
N ARG A 8 -9.35 -35.33 -65.45
CA ARG A 8 -9.99 -36.29 -64.57
C ARG A 8 -9.04 -36.86 -63.54
N ASN A 9 -7.76 -37.07 -63.90
CA ASN A 9 -6.75 -37.55 -62.97
C ASN A 9 -6.29 -36.47 -62.00
N SER A 10 -6.25 -35.18 -62.37
CA SER A 10 -5.90 -34.10 -61.45
C SER A 10 -7.00 -33.86 -60.41
N VAL A 11 -8.29 -34.00 -60.76
CA VAL A 11 -9.38 -33.91 -59.80
C VAL A 11 -9.40 -35.10 -58.84
N LEU A 12 -9.05 -36.33 -59.30
CA LEU A 12 -8.97 -37.51 -58.44
C LEU A 12 -7.85 -37.44 -57.39
N VAL A 13 -6.80 -36.65 -57.63
CA VAL A 13 -5.70 -36.42 -56.66
C VAL A 13 -5.98 -35.16 -55.80
N ALA A 14 -6.55 -34.13 -56.39
CA ALA A 14 -6.82 -32.86 -55.68
C ALA A 14 -7.89 -32.99 -54.60
N VAL A 15 -8.97 -33.77 -54.86
CA VAL A 15 -10.06 -33.96 -53.89
C VAL A 15 -9.60 -34.63 -52.59
N PRO A 16 -8.83 -35.74 -52.58
CA PRO A 16 -8.32 -36.32 -51.35
C PRO A 16 -7.37 -35.37 -50.57
N ILE A 17 -6.54 -34.62 -51.29
CA ILE A 17 -5.66 -33.63 -50.67
C ILE A 17 -6.46 -32.51 -49.96
N LEU A 18 -7.47 -31.98 -50.61
CA LEU A 18 -8.36 -30.98 -50.03
C LEU A 18 -9.14 -31.51 -48.81
N ILE A 19 -9.56 -32.78 -48.87
CA ILE A 19 -10.20 -33.44 -47.72
C ILE A 19 -9.24 -33.59 -46.55
N LEU A 20 -8.01 -34.03 -46.81
CA LEU A 20 -6.97 -34.18 -45.81
C LEU A 20 -6.59 -32.83 -45.20
N CYS A 21 -6.45 -31.78 -46.01
CA CYS A 21 -6.17 -30.43 -45.51
C CYS A 21 -7.36 -29.90 -44.69
N GLY A 22 -8.61 -30.15 -45.09
CA GLY A 22 -9.79 -29.80 -44.36
C GLY A 22 -9.91 -30.49 -43.00
N TRP A 23 -9.60 -31.80 -42.96
CA TRP A 23 -9.54 -32.57 -41.71
C TRP A 23 -8.38 -32.08 -40.81
N GLY A 24 -7.20 -31.77 -41.37
CA GLY A 24 -6.07 -31.19 -40.66
C GLY A 24 -6.42 -29.81 -40.04
N ALA A 25 -7.08 -28.97 -40.80
CA ALA A 25 -7.55 -27.66 -40.33
C ALA A 25 -8.61 -27.79 -39.22
N LEU A 26 -9.60 -28.69 -39.38
CA LEU A 26 -10.61 -28.99 -38.35
C LEU A 26 -9.95 -29.58 -37.08
N PHE A 27 -8.97 -30.43 -37.20
CA PHE A 27 -8.22 -30.98 -36.08
C PHE A 27 -7.43 -29.90 -35.35
N LEU A 28 -6.73 -29.02 -36.07
CA LEU A 28 -6.02 -27.88 -35.49
C LEU A 28 -6.97 -26.88 -34.82
N LEU A 29 -8.12 -26.58 -35.44
CA LEU A 29 -9.15 -25.75 -34.84
C LEU A 29 -9.75 -26.38 -33.57
N SER A 30 -10.04 -27.69 -33.61
CA SER A 30 -10.54 -28.38 -32.42
C SER A 30 -9.53 -28.39 -31.29
N ARG A 31 -8.23 -28.54 -31.60
CA ARG A 31 -7.14 -28.42 -30.62
C ARG A 31 -7.00 -26.99 -30.13
N TRP A 32 -7.20 -25.97 -30.98
CA TRP A 32 -7.18 -24.57 -30.61
C TRP A 32 -8.35 -24.22 -29.67
N PHE A 33 -9.57 -24.64 -29.97
CA PHE A 33 -10.74 -24.43 -29.12
C PHE A 33 -10.72 -25.28 -27.85
N ALA A 34 -10.07 -26.45 -27.87
CA ALA A 34 -9.83 -27.26 -26.69
C ALA A 34 -8.62 -26.79 -25.86
N TYR A 35 -7.77 -25.95 -26.42
CA TYR A 35 -6.67 -25.34 -25.72
C TYR A 35 -7.22 -24.21 -24.83
N ASP A 36 -7.46 -24.54 -23.58
CA ASP A 36 -7.75 -23.57 -22.53
C ASP A 36 -6.41 -23.11 -21.96
N PRO A 37 -5.92 -21.89 -22.34
CA PRO A 37 -4.69 -21.38 -21.78
C PRO A 37 -4.78 -21.19 -20.25
N ALA A 38 -6.01 -21.07 -19.71
CA ALA A 38 -6.22 -20.99 -18.27
C ALA A 38 -5.99 -22.33 -17.54
N ARG A 39 -6.09 -23.48 -18.22
CA ARG A 39 -5.79 -24.80 -17.64
C ARG A 39 -4.30 -25.03 -17.34
N ASN A 40 -3.42 -24.36 -18.07
CA ASN A 40 -1.97 -24.43 -17.89
C ASN A 40 -1.38 -23.17 -17.25
N LEU A 41 -2.18 -22.15 -17.06
CA LEU A 41 -1.88 -21.06 -16.17
C LEU A 41 -2.15 -21.58 -14.74
N ALA A 42 -1.18 -22.27 -14.15
CA ALA A 42 -1.07 -22.20 -12.70
C ALA A 42 -1.09 -20.70 -12.38
N LEU A 43 -2.02 -20.26 -11.54
CA LEU A 43 -2.03 -18.90 -10.98
C LEU A 43 -0.63 -18.72 -10.35
N SER A 44 0.33 -18.23 -11.12
CA SER A 44 1.58 -17.75 -10.56
C SER A 44 1.21 -16.40 -9.92
N LEU A 45 1.00 -16.46 -8.62
CA LEU A 45 0.97 -15.25 -7.82
C LEU A 45 2.33 -14.56 -8.05
N PRO A 46 2.35 -13.26 -8.35
CA PRO A 46 3.61 -12.54 -8.53
C PRO A 46 4.57 -12.86 -7.39
N GLY A 47 5.79 -13.29 -7.74
CA GLY A 47 6.80 -13.72 -6.77
C GLY A 47 6.76 -15.19 -6.35
N MET A 48 5.86 -16.01 -6.88
CA MET A 48 5.90 -17.48 -6.72
C MET A 48 6.54 -18.21 -7.92
N ASP A 49 7.01 -17.48 -8.90
CA ASP A 49 7.69 -18.02 -10.09
C ASP A 49 9.06 -18.60 -9.67
N GLY A 50 9.15 -19.91 -9.63
CA GLY A 50 10.38 -20.64 -9.28
C GLY A 50 10.50 -21.04 -7.82
N GLY A 51 9.40 -21.06 -7.06
CA GLY A 51 9.34 -21.78 -5.80
C GLY A 51 9.37 -23.30 -6.04
N PRO A 52 10.13 -24.08 -5.26
CA PRO A 52 10.03 -25.52 -5.33
C PRO A 52 8.59 -25.95 -5.08
N SER A 53 8.08 -26.84 -5.93
CA SER A 53 6.78 -27.47 -5.74
C SER A 53 6.71 -28.08 -4.34
N GLY A 54 5.71 -27.72 -3.60
CA GLY A 54 5.12 -28.23 -2.34
C GLY A 54 5.83 -29.16 -1.39
N SER A 55 6.97 -29.73 -1.73
CA SER A 55 7.72 -30.71 -0.92
C SER A 55 8.84 -30.11 -0.06
N ASP A 56 9.25 -28.85 -0.32
CA ASP A 56 10.29 -28.17 0.46
C ASP A 56 9.72 -27.21 1.54
N ARG A 57 8.54 -27.50 2.04
CA ARG A 57 8.22 -27.13 3.42
C ARG A 57 8.93 -28.08 4.38
N ALA A 58 10.22 -28.32 4.12
CA ALA A 58 11.09 -28.85 5.13
C ALA A 58 11.04 -27.87 6.31
N VAL A 59 10.66 -28.40 7.44
CA VAL A 59 10.86 -27.84 8.77
C VAL A 59 12.23 -27.17 8.79
N THR A 60 12.31 -25.91 8.39
CA THR A 60 13.44 -25.07 8.74
C THR A 60 13.33 -24.97 10.25
N ASN A 61 14.32 -25.51 10.96
CA ASN A 61 14.50 -25.22 12.38
C ASN A 61 14.17 -23.76 12.56
N GLU A 62 13.14 -23.46 13.36
CA GLU A 62 12.69 -22.08 13.61
C GLU A 62 13.89 -21.31 14.15
N VAL A 63 14.56 -20.57 13.29
CA VAL A 63 15.62 -19.65 13.73
C VAL A 63 14.89 -18.60 14.57
N GLN A 64 15.10 -18.65 15.86
CA GLN A 64 14.55 -17.66 16.76
C GLN A 64 15.11 -16.29 16.34
N VAL A 65 14.25 -15.41 15.80
CA VAL A 65 14.64 -14.08 15.35
C VAL A 65 14.95 -13.21 16.57
N ASN A 66 16.17 -12.71 16.65
CA ASN A 66 16.55 -11.76 17.71
C ASN A 66 16.19 -10.34 17.27
N LEU A 67 15.00 -9.87 17.64
CA LEU A 67 14.47 -8.55 17.24
C LEU A 67 15.27 -7.38 17.84
N ALA A 68 16.02 -7.58 18.93
CA ALA A 68 16.94 -6.56 19.46
C ALA A 68 18.06 -6.26 18.46
N GLY A 69 18.51 -7.27 17.71
CA GLY A 69 19.46 -7.13 16.63
C GLY A 69 20.72 -6.34 16.99
N LYS A 70 21.22 -5.56 16.02
CA LYS A 70 22.43 -4.74 16.14
C LYS A 70 22.11 -3.27 15.84
N LEU A 71 22.64 -2.36 16.66
CA LEU A 71 22.64 -0.92 16.41
C LEU A 71 24.01 -0.52 15.87
N GLU A 72 24.00 0.18 14.71
CA GLU A 72 25.18 0.80 14.10
C GLU A 72 24.96 2.31 14.08
N LYS A 73 26.01 3.08 14.41
CA LYS A 73 26.00 4.56 14.35
C LYS A 73 26.91 5.05 13.25
N PHE A 74 26.53 6.14 12.62
CA PHE A 74 27.24 6.77 11.49
C PHE A 74 27.51 8.25 11.80
N ASP A 75 28.00 9.00 10.83
CA ASP A 75 28.43 10.40 10.99
C ASP A 75 27.32 11.44 10.67
N GLY A 76 26.14 10.99 10.25
CA GLY A 76 25.00 11.88 10.06
C GLY A 76 24.54 12.52 11.36
N VAL A 77 23.92 13.69 11.27
CA VAL A 77 23.37 14.42 12.42
C VAL A 77 21.96 14.89 12.13
N PRO A 78 21.06 14.96 13.15
CA PRO A 78 19.73 15.51 12.97
C PRO A 78 19.78 16.93 12.39
N SER A 79 18.88 17.23 11.48
CA SER A 79 18.76 18.56 10.87
C SER A 79 17.93 19.50 11.73
N SER A 80 18.20 20.80 11.67
CA SER A 80 17.34 21.84 12.25
C SER A 80 16.19 22.28 11.33
N LEU A 81 16.03 21.64 10.17
CA LEU A 81 14.98 21.98 9.22
C LEU A 81 13.59 21.69 9.77
N PRO A 82 12.62 22.59 9.54
CA PRO A 82 11.27 22.42 10.05
C PRO A 82 10.47 21.40 9.24
N GLY A 83 9.34 20.99 9.81
CA GLY A 83 8.37 20.10 9.17
C GLY A 83 8.41 18.69 9.71
N SER A 84 7.27 18.01 9.60
CA SER A 84 7.11 16.63 10.06
C SER A 84 6.12 15.85 9.21
N TRP A 85 6.35 14.55 9.08
CA TRP A 85 5.45 13.56 8.49
C TRP A 85 5.60 12.26 9.29
N PRO A 86 5.03 12.19 10.50
CA PRO A 86 5.48 11.26 11.54
C PRO A 86 4.97 9.81 11.37
N ARG A 87 4.09 9.54 10.40
CA ARG A 87 3.44 8.24 10.21
C ARG A 87 2.84 8.11 8.82
N PHE A 88 2.31 6.92 8.53
CA PHE A 88 1.54 6.65 7.33
C PHE A 88 0.39 7.65 7.18
N ARG A 89 0.28 8.27 6.01
CA ARG A 89 -0.70 9.29 5.62
C ARG A 89 -0.62 10.59 6.44
N GLY A 90 0.53 10.90 7.03
CA GLY A 90 0.78 12.16 7.71
C GLY A 90 0.20 12.25 9.12
N ALA A 91 0.16 13.46 9.67
CA ALA A 91 -0.23 13.70 11.05
C ALA A 91 -1.69 13.31 11.34
N ASP A 92 -2.59 13.59 10.39
CA ASP A 92 -4.03 13.44 10.53
C ASP A 92 -4.60 12.20 9.82
N PHE A 93 -3.76 11.30 9.31
CA PHE A 93 -4.15 10.05 8.63
C PHE A 93 -4.97 10.27 7.33
N ASP A 94 -4.92 11.44 6.74
CA ASP A 94 -5.73 11.83 5.57
C ASP A 94 -4.91 12.03 4.29
N ASN A 95 -3.58 11.94 4.39
CA ASN A 95 -2.63 12.16 3.28
C ASN A 95 -2.64 13.60 2.75
N ILE A 96 -2.97 14.57 3.65
CA ILE A 96 -3.00 15.99 3.37
C ILE A 96 -2.00 16.71 4.29
N CYS A 97 -1.07 17.46 3.70
CA CYS A 97 -0.21 18.35 4.45
C CYS A 97 -0.98 19.65 4.77
N LYS A 98 -1.30 19.87 6.05
CA LYS A 98 -2.00 21.05 6.53
C LYS A 98 -1.08 22.14 7.05
N ALA A 99 0.25 21.91 7.02
CA ALA A 99 1.22 22.93 7.38
C ALA A 99 1.15 24.10 6.39
N ASP A 100 1.37 25.33 6.89
CA ASP A 100 1.47 26.52 6.03
C ASP A 100 2.83 26.52 5.30
N VAL A 101 2.88 25.75 4.22
CA VAL A 101 4.06 25.58 3.37
C VAL A 101 3.70 26.07 1.98
N LYS A 102 4.55 26.95 1.40
CA LYS A 102 4.40 27.41 0.02
C LYS A 102 5.27 26.59 -0.90
N LEU A 103 4.61 25.85 -1.80
CA LEU A 103 5.25 25.04 -2.82
C LEU A 103 5.21 25.74 -4.18
N ALA A 104 6.18 25.45 -5.03
CA ALA A 104 6.23 26.01 -6.38
C ALA A 104 4.98 25.66 -7.19
N ASP A 105 4.49 26.60 -8.01
CA ASP A 105 3.36 26.38 -8.91
C ASP A 105 3.78 25.75 -10.24
N ARG A 106 5.08 25.75 -10.52
CA ARG A 106 5.70 25.15 -11.70
C ARG A 106 7.14 24.76 -11.39
N TRP A 107 7.67 23.85 -12.16
CA TRP A 107 9.08 23.47 -12.09
C TRP A 107 9.83 23.99 -13.33
N PRO A 108 11.17 24.20 -13.25
CA PRO A 108 11.99 24.43 -14.42
C PRO A 108 11.96 23.20 -15.34
N GLU A 109 12.43 23.36 -16.59
CA GLU A 109 12.52 22.25 -17.56
C GLU A 109 13.36 21.06 -17.03
N SER A 110 14.32 21.33 -16.14
CA SER A 110 15.13 20.32 -15.45
C SER A 110 14.42 19.59 -14.31
N GLY A 111 13.16 19.90 -14.06
CA GLY A 111 12.36 19.38 -12.94
C GLY A 111 12.69 19.97 -11.58
N PRO A 112 12.09 19.47 -10.50
CA PRO A 112 12.40 19.88 -9.14
C PRO A 112 13.82 19.48 -8.75
N LYS A 113 14.51 20.35 -7.99
CA LYS A 113 15.89 20.10 -7.57
C LYS A 113 16.00 18.88 -6.66
N VAL A 114 16.81 17.90 -7.06
CA VAL A 114 17.22 16.80 -6.18
C VAL A 114 18.25 17.32 -5.19
N LEU A 115 17.95 17.26 -3.90
CA LEU A 115 18.86 17.68 -2.83
C LEU A 115 19.85 16.58 -2.47
N TRP A 116 19.34 15.37 -2.33
CA TRP A 116 20.12 14.17 -2.04
C TRP A 116 19.35 12.89 -2.42
N SER A 117 20.07 11.79 -2.48
CA SER A 117 19.47 10.48 -2.69
C SER A 117 20.21 9.41 -1.94
N VAL A 118 19.50 8.30 -1.58
CA VAL A 118 20.08 7.14 -0.91
C VAL A 118 19.63 5.85 -1.58
N THR A 119 20.54 4.88 -1.61
CA THR A 119 20.24 3.52 -2.07
C THR A 119 19.56 2.75 -0.95
N LEU A 120 18.54 1.99 -1.31
CA LEU A 120 17.73 1.17 -0.44
C LEU A 120 17.73 -0.29 -0.91
N GLY A 121 17.30 -1.19 -0.05
CA GLY A 121 16.88 -2.53 -0.47
C GLY A 121 15.58 -2.49 -1.26
N GLU A 122 15.30 -3.57 -1.98
CA GLU A 122 14.08 -3.67 -2.76
C GLU A 122 12.82 -3.64 -1.86
N GLY A 123 11.95 -2.67 -2.10
CA GLY A 123 10.74 -2.50 -1.30
C GLY A 123 9.94 -1.26 -1.64
N HIS A 124 8.86 -1.05 -0.89
CA HIS A 124 7.88 0.02 -1.08
C HIS A 124 7.58 0.78 0.21
N ALA A 125 8.36 0.55 1.28
CA ALA A 125 8.22 1.30 2.52
C ALA A 125 8.52 2.78 2.30
N ALA A 126 7.70 3.66 2.88
CA ALA A 126 7.89 5.09 2.78
C ALA A 126 8.60 5.66 4.01
N PRO A 127 9.27 6.81 3.87
CA PRO A 127 9.88 7.49 4.99
C PRO A 127 8.85 8.19 5.88
N THR A 128 9.21 8.36 7.13
CA THR A 128 8.59 9.31 8.06
C THR A 128 9.60 10.35 8.47
N VAL A 129 9.13 11.53 8.85
CA VAL A 129 9.99 12.66 9.21
C VAL A 129 9.56 13.25 10.53
N LEU A 130 10.50 13.38 11.46
CA LEU A 130 10.30 14.08 12.74
C LEU A 130 11.65 14.65 13.21
N ASN A 131 11.62 15.89 13.72
CA ASN A 131 12.78 16.55 14.32
C ASN A 131 14.05 16.53 13.44
N GLY A 132 13.87 16.81 12.15
CA GLY A 132 14.96 16.85 11.18
C GLY A 132 15.60 15.51 10.85
N CYS A 133 14.98 14.41 11.28
CA CYS A 133 15.37 13.04 10.95
C CYS A 133 14.36 12.39 10.02
N VAL A 134 14.87 11.56 9.11
CA VAL A 134 14.08 10.71 8.19
C VAL A 134 14.24 9.27 8.64
N TYR A 135 13.14 8.61 8.95
CA TYR A 135 13.13 7.21 9.39
C TYR A 135 12.49 6.35 8.30
N LEU A 136 13.15 5.25 7.96
CA LEU A 136 12.69 4.31 6.93
C LEU A 136 12.90 2.88 7.39
N PHE A 137 11.89 2.04 7.20
CA PHE A 137 12.03 0.60 7.38
C PHE A 137 12.45 -0.04 6.05
N ASP A 138 13.62 -0.65 6.02
CA ASP A 138 14.30 -1.16 4.83
C ASP A 138 14.66 -2.64 5.00
N TYR A 139 15.07 -3.30 3.93
CA TYR A 139 15.63 -4.66 3.97
C TYR A 139 17.01 -4.68 3.34
N ASP A 140 18.02 -5.01 4.14
CA ASP A 140 19.40 -5.19 3.67
C ASP A 140 19.56 -6.60 3.08
N GLU A 141 19.52 -6.70 1.76
CA GLU A 141 19.60 -7.97 1.05
C GLU A 141 20.94 -8.67 1.25
N ALA A 142 22.04 -7.93 1.34
CA ALA A 142 23.38 -8.48 1.53
C ALA A 142 23.54 -9.12 2.91
N LYS A 143 22.93 -8.51 3.92
CA LYS A 143 22.93 -9.02 5.30
C LYS A 143 21.73 -9.93 5.58
N ARG A 144 20.76 -10.00 4.68
CA ARG A 144 19.47 -10.69 4.86
C ARG A 144 18.81 -10.26 6.17
N ALA A 145 18.63 -8.96 6.32
CA ALA A 145 18.22 -8.34 7.57
C ALA A 145 17.18 -7.24 7.34
N ASP A 146 16.16 -7.21 8.18
CA ASP A 146 15.32 -6.03 8.34
C ASP A 146 16.12 -4.91 8.99
N ALA A 147 15.91 -3.67 8.56
CA ALA A 147 16.66 -2.51 9.04
C ALA A 147 15.78 -1.28 9.21
N LEU A 148 15.66 -0.77 10.42
CA LEU A 148 15.19 0.59 10.66
C LEU A 148 16.38 1.54 10.53
N ARG A 149 16.30 2.46 9.56
CA ARG A 149 17.36 3.41 9.22
C ARG A 149 16.90 4.82 9.56
N CYS A 150 17.83 5.62 10.11
CA CYS A 150 17.63 7.03 10.43
C CYS A 150 18.64 7.88 9.64
N PHE A 151 18.12 8.86 8.90
CA PHE A 151 18.92 9.77 8.07
C PHE A 151 18.70 11.21 8.48
N SER A 152 19.64 12.08 8.18
CA SER A 152 19.49 13.52 8.26
C SER A 152 18.56 14.05 7.15
N LEU A 153 17.56 14.84 7.49
CA LEU A 153 16.69 15.50 6.51
C LEU A 153 17.46 16.48 5.62
N ALA A 154 18.56 17.05 6.11
CA ALA A 154 19.34 18.06 5.38
C ALA A 154 20.06 17.47 4.17
N ASP A 155 20.74 16.33 4.34
CA ASP A 155 21.70 15.82 3.37
C ASP A 155 21.64 14.31 3.12
N GLY A 156 20.68 13.59 3.75
CA GLY A 156 20.49 12.15 3.58
C GLY A 156 21.58 11.28 4.20
N LYS A 157 22.52 11.84 4.99
CA LYS A 157 23.50 11.04 5.71
C LYS A 157 22.85 10.18 6.76
N GLU A 158 23.26 8.91 6.83
CA GLU A 158 22.76 8.00 7.83
C GLU A 158 23.30 8.35 9.22
N ILE A 159 22.40 8.40 10.22
CA ILE A 159 22.72 8.75 11.61
C ILE A 159 22.91 7.45 12.41
N TRP A 160 21.95 6.54 12.27
CA TRP A 160 21.99 5.22 12.87
C TRP A 160 21.15 4.22 12.08
N ARG A 161 21.46 2.94 12.27
CA ARG A 161 20.71 1.80 11.72
C ARG A 161 20.56 0.74 12.79
N ARG A 162 19.35 0.26 12.98
CA ARG A 162 19.09 -0.94 13.77
C ARG A 162 18.60 -2.05 12.87
N SER A 163 19.29 -3.18 12.89
CA SER A 163 18.95 -4.31 12.03
C SER A 163 18.93 -5.63 12.78
N TYR A 164 18.07 -6.56 12.35
CA TYR A 164 18.04 -7.93 12.84
C TYR A 164 17.98 -8.90 11.66
N THR A 165 18.70 -10.03 11.78
CA THR A 165 18.74 -11.05 10.73
C THR A 165 17.38 -11.69 10.56
N LEU A 166 16.86 -11.64 9.34
CA LEU A 166 15.60 -12.24 8.93
C LEU A 166 15.76 -12.77 7.51
N PRO A 167 16.20 -14.02 7.32
CA PRO A 167 16.25 -14.62 5.99
C PRO A 167 14.84 -14.73 5.43
N ALA A 168 14.55 -13.94 4.41
CA ALA A 168 13.31 -14.01 3.67
C ALA A 168 13.59 -14.34 2.20
N LYS A 169 12.71 -15.14 1.59
CA LYS A 169 12.78 -15.37 0.15
C LYS A 169 12.17 -14.15 -0.52
N ARG A 170 12.85 -13.59 -1.53
CA ARG A 170 12.34 -12.48 -2.31
C ARG A 170 10.94 -12.80 -2.85
N ASN A 171 10.01 -11.91 -2.61
CA ASN A 171 8.66 -11.97 -3.11
C ASN A 171 8.18 -10.52 -3.36
N HIS A 172 8.59 -9.94 -4.47
CA HIS A 172 8.11 -8.64 -4.94
C HIS A 172 8.41 -7.46 -3.98
N GLY A 173 9.66 -7.33 -3.51
CA GLY A 173 10.10 -6.34 -2.53
C GLY A 173 9.64 -6.66 -1.10
N LEU A 174 10.54 -6.58 -0.12
CA LEU A 174 10.23 -7.03 1.23
C LEU A 174 9.61 -5.94 2.10
N SER A 175 10.23 -4.78 2.19
CA SER A 175 9.77 -3.71 3.08
C SER A 175 8.59 -2.95 2.47
N ARG A 176 7.47 -2.84 3.22
CA ARG A 176 6.24 -2.16 2.76
C ARG A 176 5.66 -1.22 3.79
N THR A 177 5.97 -1.44 5.06
CA THR A 177 5.37 -0.71 6.18
C THR A 177 6.10 0.58 6.45
N ILE A 178 5.36 1.54 6.97
CA ILE A 178 5.86 2.86 7.33
C ILE A 178 5.95 2.92 8.85
N PRO A 179 7.10 3.30 9.43
CA PRO A 179 7.25 3.46 10.86
C PRO A 179 6.24 4.48 11.43
N ALA A 180 5.70 4.23 12.61
CA ALA A 180 5.04 5.27 13.40
C ALA A 180 6.07 5.87 14.36
N VAL A 181 6.24 7.19 14.30
CA VAL A 181 7.29 7.92 15.04
C VAL A 181 6.65 8.93 15.97
N THR A 182 7.11 8.96 17.20
CA THR A 182 6.82 9.99 18.20
C THR A 182 8.15 10.55 18.74
N GLU A 183 8.10 11.57 19.60
CA GLU A 183 9.30 12.09 20.29
C GLU A 183 10.02 11.00 21.12
N ASP A 184 9.28 10.04 21.66
CA ASP A 184 9.76 9.04 22.60
C ASP A 184 10.17 7.73 21.92
N CYS A 185 9.37 7.25 20.95
CA CYS A 185 9.60 5.94 20.37
C CYS A 185 9.18 5.83 18.90
N ILE A 186 9.75 4.84 18.24
CA ILE A 186 9.40 4.39 16.90
C ILE A 186 8.90 2.96 17.00
N VAL A 187 7.73 2.69 16.40
CA VAL A 187 7.21 1.35 16.24
C VAL A 187 7.24 0.96 14.77
N THR A 188 7.74 -0.24 14.48
CA THR A 188 7.79 -0.82 13.13
C THR A 188 7.08 -2.17 13.09
N VAL A 189 6.58 -2.55 11.92
CA VAL A 189 6.11 -3.90 11.62
C VAL A 189 6.89 -4.41 10.42
N GLY A 190 7.65 -5.46 10.59
CA GLY A 190 8.47 -6.05 9.52
C GLY A 190 7.67 -6.91 8.55
N PRO A 191 8.24 -7.30 7.39
CA PRO A 191 7.57 -8.04 6.33
C PRO A 191 6.97 -9.36 6.82
N ARG A 192 7.60 -10.02 7.76
CA ARG A 192 7.13 -11.26 8.38
C ARG A 192 6.44 -11.07 9.72
N CYS A 193 5.69 -9.97 9.88
CA CYS A 193 4.86 -9.69 11.05
C CYS A 193 5.65 -9.52 12.38
N HIS A 194 6.95 -9.19 12.32
CA HIS A 194 7.72 -8.84 13.48
C HIS A 194 7.51 -7.36 13.85
N VAL A 195 7.12 -7.11 15.08
CA VAL A 195 6.98 -5.75 15.61
C VAL A 195 8.20 -5.41 16.44
N SER A 196 8.75 -4.21 16.28
CA SER A 196 9.79 -3.71 17.17
C SER A 196 9.52 -2.27 17.59
N CYS A 197 9.91 -1.95 18.82
CA CYS A 197 9.89 -0.60 19.36
C CYS A 197 11.30 -0.19 19.76
N VAL A 198 11.69 1.00 19.34
CA VAL A 198 13.00 1.60 19.66
C VAL A 198 12.83 3.02 20.16
N GLU A 199 13.82 3.55 20.85
CA GLU A 199 13.90 4.96 21.22
C GLU A 199 14.18 5.83 19.99
N THR A 200 13.42 6.89 19.82
CA THR A 200 13.53 7.77 18.64
C THR A 200 14.90 8.43 18.53
N ALA A 201 15.40 8.98 19.62
CA ALA A 201 16.66 9.73 19.61
C ALA A 201 17.90 8.85 19.39
N THR A 202 17.90 7.62 19.87
CA THR A 202 19.10 6.78 19.95
C THR A 202 19.06 5.55 19.06
N GLY A 203 17.87 5.08 18.68
CA GLY A 203 17.64 3.78 18.05
C GLY A 203 17.81 2.60 19.02
N ASN A 204 17.89 2.82 20.35
CA ASN A 204 17.98 1.74 21.31
C ASN A 204 16.71 0.91 21.33
N PHE A 205 16.89 -0.40 21.36
CA PHE A 205 15.78 -1.35 21.39
C PHE A 205 15.07 -1.32 22.74
N ARG A 206 13.75 -1.33 22.73
CA ARG A 206 12.90 -1.44 23.91
C ARG A 206 12.29 -2.82 24.03
N TRP A 207 11.52 -3.22 23.03
CA TRP A 207 10.83 -4.52 22.98
C TRP A 207 10.53 -4.95 21.54
N GLY A 208 10.21 -6.21 21.37
CA GLY A 208 9.75 -6.78 20.11
C GLY A 208 8.78 -7.92 20.30
N ILE A 209 7.92 -8.16 19.31
CA ILE A 209 6.87 -9.18 19.30
C ILE A 209 6.91 -9.90 17.96
N ASP A 210 6.84 -11.22 17.98
CA ASP A 210 6.59 -12.06 16.81
C ASP A 210 5.10 -12.38 16.73
N LEU A 211 4.35 -11.65 15.90
CA LEU A 211 2.91 -11.79 15.80
C LEU A 211 2.49 -13.17 15.27
N GLN A 212 3.29 -13.81 14.45
CA GLN A 212 2.99 -15.16 13.94
C GLN A 212 3.06 -16.17 15.07
N LYS A 213 4.14 -16.13 15.84
CA LYS A 213 4.41 -17.09 16.91
C LYS A 213 3.54 -16.87 18.14
N GLU A 214 3.34 -15.59 18.53
CA GLU A 214 2.70 -15.24 19.79
C GLU A 214 1.18 -15.11 19.68
N TYR A 215 0.66 -14.77 18.48
CA TYR A 215 -0.75 -14.47 18.26
C TYR A 215 -1.41 -15.27 17.15
N GLY A 216 -0.67 -16.18 16.48
CA GLY A 216 -1.20 -16.98 15.38
C GLY A 216 -1.52 -16.18 14.11
N THR A 217 -0.84 -15.05 13.91
CA THR A 217 -0.99 -14.24 12.71
C THR A 217 -0.59 -15.04 11.47
N THR A 218 -1.42 -15.00 10.42
CA THR A 218 -1.04 -15.49 9.11
C THR A 218 -0.38 -14.35 8.34
N GLU A 219 0.86 -14.55 7.87
CA GLU A 219 1.54 -13.58 7.02
C GLU A 219 0.70 -13.25 5.79
N PRO A 220 0.41 -11.97 5.53
CA PRO A 220 -0.35 -11.56 4.36
C PRO A 220 0.39 -11.91 3.07
N LEU A 221 -0.36 -12.04 1.98
CA LEU A 221 0.19 -12.19 0.64
C LEU A 221 1.12 -11.00 0.34
N TRP A 222 2.32 -11.26 -0.18
CA TRP A 222 3.37 -10.24 -0.44
C TRP A 222 3.91 -9.53 0.81
N PHE A 223 3.95 -10.21 1.95
CA PHE A 223 4.42 -9.68 3.24
C PHE A 223 3.46 -8.68 3.90
N THR A 224 3.81 -8.21 5.08
CA THR A 224 3.01 -7.23 5.82
C THR A 224 3.09 -5.85 5.19
N GLY A 225 1.93 -5.25 4.92
CA GLY A 225 1.80 -3.85 4.50
C GLY A 225 1.11 -2.96 5.52
N GLN A 226 0.58 -3.54 6.61
CA GLN A 226 -0.08 -2.81 7.68
C GLN A 226 0.92 -1.96 8.46
N CYS A 227 0.70 -0.64 8.49
CA CYS A 227 1.51 0.28 9.28
C CYS A 227 1.02 0.33 10.73
N PRO A 228 1.91 0.39 11.72
CA PRO A 228 1.53 0.53 13.11
C PRO A 228 0.94 1.91 13.41
N LEU A 229 0.10 1.98 14.45
CA LEU A 229 -0.42 3.24 14.99
C LEU A 229 0.14 3.43 16.41
N ILE A 230 0.66 4.63 16.72
CA ILE A 230 0.93 5.02 18.11
C ILE A 230 -0.13 6.05 18.53
N ASP A 231 -0.81 5.77 19.62
CA ASP A 231 -1.82 6.64 20.20
C ASP A 231 -1.72 6.64 21.73
N ASN A 232 -1.51 7.82 22.32
CA ASN A 232 -1.38 8.02 23.77
C ASN A 232 -0.38 7.07 24.43
N GLY A 233 0.80 6.85 23.81
CA GLY A 233 1.85 5.97 24.33
C GLY A 233 1.60 4.47 24.15
N LEU A 234 0.53 4.09 23.43
CA LEU A 234 0.23 2.72 23.09
C LEU A 234 0.48 2.47 21.60
N ALA A 235 1.14 1.37 21.28
CA ALA A 235 1.18 0.81 19.94
C ALA A 235 -0.10 0.01 19.69
N ILE A 236 -0.93 0.48 18.77
CA ILE A 236 -2.16 -0.21 18.35
C ILE A 236 -1.83 -1.04 17.12
N LEU A 237 -2.02 -2.34 17.23
CA LEU A 237 -1.67 -3.35 16.23
C LEU A 237 -2.91 -4.18 15.87
N ALA A 238 -2.94 -4.75 14.67
CA ALA A 238 -3.99 -5.67 14.26
C ALA A 238 -3.39 -7.00 13.77
N PRO A 239 -3.04 -7.91 14.68
CA PRO A 239 -2.49 -9.22 14.35
C PRO A 239 -3.38 -10.03 13.40
N GLY A 240 -4.71 -9.93 13.53
CA GLY A 240 -5.63 -10.77 12.76
C GLY A 240 -5.32 -12.27 12.93
N GLY A 241 -4.84 -12.63 14.10
CA GLY A 241 -4.49 -14.01 14.46
C GLY A 241 -5.57 -14.69 15.30
N SER A 242 -5.34 -15.95 15.69
CA SER A 242 -6.29 -16.72 16.50
C SER A 242 -6.55 -16.08 17.87
N ASP A 243 -5.52 -15.44 18.46
CA ASP A 243 -5.56 -14.93 19.83
C ASP A 243 -5.98 -13.47 19.92
N ALA A 244 -5.82 -12.71 18.85
CA ALA A 244 -6.20 -11.31 18.82
C ALA A 244 -6.51 -10.82 17.40
N LEU A 245 -7.65 -10.16 17.23
CA LEU A 245 -7.93 -9.36 16.02
C LEU A 245 -7.14 -8.06 16.06
N MET A 246 -7.23 -7.33 17.16
CA MET A 246 -6.47 -6.12 17.45
C MET A 246 -5.90 -6.16 18.85
N MET A 247 -4.89 -5.34 19.12
CA MET A 247 -4.29 -5.24 20.45
C MET A 247 -3.63 -3.88 20.67
N ALA A 248 -3.44 -3.52 21.92
CA ALA A 248 -2.61 -2.40 22.34
C ALA A 248 -1.45 -2.88 23.21
N VAL A 249 -0.29 -2.30 22.94
CA VAL A 249 0.96 -2.58 23.65
C VAL A 249 1.53 -1.27 24.18
N ASP A 250 1.90 -1.23 25.44
CA ASP A 250 2.57 -0.07 26.04
C ASP A 250 3.93 0.17 25.38
N CYS A 251 4.15 1.34 24.79
CA CYS A 251 5.36 1.65 24.05
C CYS A 251 6.64 1.67 24.90
N LYS A 252 6.53 1.89 26.22
CA LYS A 252 7.69 1.91 27.10
C LYS A 252 8.12 0.53 27.54
N THR A 253 7.15 -0.33 27.85
CA THR A 253 7.40 -1.61 28.51
C THR A 253 7.22 -2.82 27.62
N GLY A 254 6.48 -2.71 26.50
CA GLY A 254 6.08 -3.85 25.67
C GLY A 254 4.96 -4.69 26.27
N ALA A 255 4.37 -4.26 27.40
CA ALA A 255 3.27 -4.97 28.03
C ALA A 255 1.99 -4.83 27.21
N VAL A 256 1.28 -5.95 27.03
CA VAL A 256 -0.05 -5.95 26.40
C VAL A 256 -1.05 -5.30 27.35
N VAL A 257 -1.69 -4.21 26.90
CA VAL A 257 -2.70 -3.48 27.68
C VAL A 257 -4.09 -4.09 27.46
N TRP A 258 -4.41 -4.43 26.23
CA TRP A 258 -5.66 -5.13 25.88
C TRP A 258 -5.51 -5.91 24.58
N LYS A 259 -6.38 -6.91 24.41
CA LYS A 259 -6.58 -7.68 23.18
C LYS A 259 -8.06 -7.71 22.83
N THR A 260 -8.38 -7.54 21.57
CA THR A 260 -9.72 -7.77 21.01
C THR A 260 -9.79 -9.22 20.50
N PRO A 261 -10.70 -10.07 20.98
CA PRO A 261 -10.87 -11.45 20.50
C PRO A 261 -11.19 -11.51 19.01
N ASN A 262 -10.83 -12.62 18.36
CA ASN A 262 -11.08 -12.88 16.93
C ASN A 262 -11.92 -14.14 16.66
N PRO A 263 -13.18 -14.22 17.16
CA PRO A 263 -13.98 -15.44 17.01
C PRO A 263 -14.38 -15.72 15.55
N LYS A 264 -14.32 -14.74 14.66
CA LYS A 264 -14.64 -14.87 13.24
C LYS A 264 -13.44 -15.33 12.40
N GLY A 265 -12.26 -15.43 12.98
CA GLY A 265 -11.04 -15.83 12.29
C GLY A 265 -10.63 -14.86 11.17
N TRP A 266 -10.94 -13.58 11.31
CA TRP A 266 -10.51 -12.56 10.35
C TRP A 266 -9.00 -12.44 10.37
N LYS A 267 -8.39 -12.26 9.19
CA LYS A 267 -6.93 -12.25 9.05
C LYS A 267 -6.38 -10.85 8.90
N MET A 268 -5.09 -10.71 9.18
CA MET A 268 -4.35 -9.48 8.88
C MET A 268 -4.50 -9.11 7.39
N SER A 269 -4.76 -7.85 7.12
CA SER A 269 -4.73 -7.23 5.81
C SER A 269 -3.53 -6.27 5.70
N HIS A 270 -3.33 -5.65 4.54
CA HIS A 270 -2.37 -4.55 4.39
C HIS A 270 -2.93 -3.20 4.84
N SER A 271 -4.24 -3.11 5.08
CA SER A 271 -4.90 -1.89 5.56
C SER A 271 -4.35 -1.48 6.94
N SER A 272 -4.15 -0.19 7.14
CA SER A 272 -3.70 0.34 8.42
C SER A 272 -4.87 0.82 9.27
N ILE A 273 -4.69 0.79 10.58
CA ILE A 273 -5.71 1.21 11.55
C ILE A 273 -5.91 2.71 11.49
N LEU A 274 -7.17 3.15 11.44
CA LEU A 274 -7.56 4.55 11.48
C LEU A 274 -8.14 4.90 12.86
N PRO A 275 -7.53 5.83 13.63
CA PRO A 275 -8.19 6.41 14.80
C PRO A 275 -9.26 7.40 14.30
N LEU A 276 -10.48 7.25 14.82
CA LEU A 276 -11.64 8.03 14.38
C LEU A 276 -12.54 8.37 15.58
N THR A 277 -13.19 9.52 15.53
CA THR A 277 -14.23 9.89 16.49
C THR A 277 -15.56 9.95 15.76
N LEU A 278 -16.51 9.10 16.14
CA LEU A 278 -17.89 9.12 15.65
C LEU A 278 -18.85 9.27 16.81
N HIS A 279 -19.89 10.08 16.65
CA HIS A 279 -20.86 10.37 17.70
C HIS A 279 -20.22 10.80 19.05
N GLY A 280 -19.06 11.46 18.99
CA GLY A 280 -18.30 11.90 20.17
C GLY A 280 -17.48 10.80 20.85
N GLU A 281 -17.48 9.58 20.33
CA GLU A 281 -16.71 8.44 20.89
C GLU A 281 -15.52 8.07 19.98
N LYS A 282 -14.33 7.99 20.60
CA LYS A 282 -13.11 7.56 19.92
C LYS A 282 -13.14 6.06 19.68
N MET A 283 -12.70 5.66 18.50
CA MET A 283 -12.56 4.25 18.11
C MET A 283 -11.38 4.05 17.16
N TYR A 284 -10.91 2.82 17.07
CA TYR A 284 -9.95 2.35 16.09
C TYR A 284 -10.68 1.55 15.03
N VAL A 285 -10.68 2.04 13.79
CA VAL A 285 -11.33 1.38 12.66
C VAL A 285 -10.31 0.58 11.88
N TYR A 286 -10.60 -0.68 11.66
CA TYR A 286 -9.71 -1.59 10.94
C TYR A 286 -10.47 -2.45 9.93
N ALA A 287 -9.91 -2.57 8.72
CA ALA A 287 -10.41 -3.46 7.68
C ALA A 287 -9.53 -4.71 7.58
N ALA A 288 -9.98 -5.79 8.17
CA ALA A 288 -9.36 -7.11 8.11
C ALA A 288 -9.81 -7.88 6.86
N VAL A 289 -9.06 -8.91 6.45
CA VAL A 289 -9.58 -9.90 5.50
C VAL A 289 -10.70 -10.68 6.18
N GLY A 290 -11.93 -10.42 5.74
CA GLY A 290 -13.17 -10.96 6.34
C GLY A 290 -14.18 -9.90 6.77
N GLY A 291 -13.75 -8.66 7.06
CA GLY A 291 -14.67 -7.59 7.43
C GLY A 291 -14.00 -6.35 8.00
N MET A 292 -14.81 -5.37 8.36
CA MET A 292 -14.37 -4.14 8.99
C MET A 292 -14.97 -4.02 10.39
N THR A 293 -14.19 -3.47 11.33
CA THR A 293 -14.60 -3.30 12.73
C THR A 293 -14.20 -1.95 13.27
N GLY A 294 -14.98 -1.44 14.22
CA GLY A 294 -14.62 -0.35 15.11
C GLY A 294 -14.40 -0.89 16.53
N VAL A 295 -13.23 -0.60 17.10
CA VAL A 295 -12.82 -1.05 18.44
C VAL A 295 -12.59 0.16 19.33
N SER A 296 -13.09 0.11 20.57
CA SER A 296 -12.90 1.21 21.53
C SER A 296 -11.44 1.30 21.98
N PRO A 297 -11.01 2.42 22.59
CA PRO A 297 -9.68 2.56 23.20
C PRO A 297 -9.36 1.54 24.30
N ALA A 298 -10.38 0.83 24.81
CA ALA A 298 -10.25 -0.25 25.79
C ALA A 298 -10.25 -1.66 25.15
N GLY A 299 -10.21 -1.76 23.81
CA GLY A 299 -10.18 -3.05 23.11
C GLY A 299 -11.54 -3.75 22.93
N LYS A 300 -12.65 -3.08 23.27
CA LYS A 300 -13.99 -3.64 23.08
C LYS A 300 -14.46 -3.40 21.66
N VAL A 301 -14.96 -4.43 20.97
CA VAL A 301 -15.66 -4.28 19.69
C VAL A 301 -16.90 -3.43 19.88
N LEU A 302 -17.02 -2.35 19.11
CA LEU A 302 -18.16 -1.45 19.09
C LEU A 302 -19.15 -1.84 17.99
N TRP A 303 -18.64 -2.18 16.83
CA TRP A 303 -19.41 -2.64 15.66
C TRP A 303 -18.53 -3.45 14.73
N GLU A 304 -19.16 -4.27 13.91
CA GLU A 304 -18.53 -5.09 12.87
C GLU A 304 -19.43 -5.19 11.65
N ILE A 305 -18.82 -5.29 10.46
CA ILE A 305 -19.52 -5.58 9.21
C ILE A 305 -18.69 -6.53 8.35
N PRO A 306 -19.26 -7.64 7.86
CA PRO A 306 -18.55 -8.54 6.95
C PRO A 306 -18.27 -7.90 5.60
N TRP A 307 -17.07 -8.11 5.06
CA TRP A 307 -16.70 -7.74 3.71
C TRP A 307 -15.73 -8.74 3.11
N SER A 308 -16.12 -9.31 1.98
CA SER A 308 -15.34 -10.34 1.30
C SER A 308 -14.36 -9.70 0.31
N ALA A 309 -13.18 -9.32 0.79
CA ALA A 309 -12.06 -8.87 -0.03
C ALA A 309 -10.82 -9.67 0.35
N SER A 310 -10.12 -10.23 -0.64
CA SER A 310 -8.95 -11.09 -0.40
C SER A 310 -7.69 -10.30 -0.07
N VAL A 311 -7.55 -9.11 -0.65
CA VAL A 311 -6.43 -8.18 -0.44
C VAL A 311 -6.98 -6.79 -0.22
N ILE A 312 -6.68 -6.18 0.92
CA ILE A 312 -7.12 -4.83 1.27
C ILE A 312 -5.88 -4.03 1.64
N ALA A 313 -5.45 -3.09 0.79
CA ALA A 313 -4.34 -2.18 1.08
C ALA A 313 -4.82 -0.79 1.50
N PRO A 314 -5.83 -0.18 0.86
CA PRO A 314 -6.38 1.09 1.33
C PRO A 314 -6.90 1.01 2.77
N SER A 315 -6.74 2.11 3.51
CA SER A 315 -7.33 2.27 4.84
C SER A 315 -8.75 2.82 4.76
N PRO A 316 -9.58 2.65 5.80
CA PRO A 316 -10.89 3.28 5.89
C PRO A 316 -10.79 4.82 5.76
N VAL A 317 -11.78 5.44 5.10
CA VAL A 317 -11.88 6.89 4.92
C VAL A 317 -13.18 7.37 5.57
N PRO A 318 -13.12 8.28 6.56
CA PRO A 318 -14.33 8.85 7.15
C PRO A 318 -15.00 9.78 6.15
N VAL A 319 -16.32 9.68 6.03
CA VAL A 319 -17.15 10.53 5.17
C VAL A 319 -18.22 11.21 6.03
N ALA A 320 -18.69 12.37 5.60
CA ALA A 320 -19.70 13.12 6.32
C ALA A 320 -20.94 12.27 6.66
N GLY A 321 -21.60 12.58 7.80
CA GLY A 321 -22.79 11.86 8.26
C GLY A 321 -22.48 10.53 8.95
N ASN A 322 -21.32 10.41 9.61
CA ASN A 322 -20.89 9.20 10.30
C ASN A 322 -20.77 7.95 9.39
N LYS A 323 -20.36 8.18 8.16
CA LYS A 323 -20.12 7.11 7.19
C LYS A 323 -18.63 6.80 7.10
N ILE A 324 -18.32 5.57 6.74
CA ILE A 324 -16.96 5.09 6.47
C ILE A 324 -16.95 4.48 5.08
N PHE A 325 -16.06 4.98 4.24
CA PHE A 325 -15.76 4.42 2.92
C PHE A 325 -14.52 3.53 3.00
N ILE A 326 -14.56 2.40 2.33
CA ILE A 326 -13.41 1.51 2.14
C ILE A 326 -13.41 0.96 0.72
N THR A 327 -12.22 0.74 0.17
CA THR A 327 -12.04 0.16 -1.16
C THR A 327 -10.90 -0.85 -1.16
N ALA A 328 -10.90 -1.73 -2.14
CA ALA A 328 -9.83 -2.68 -2.39
C ALA A 328 -9.76 -3.04 -3.87
N GLY A 329 -8.60 -3.49 -4.32
CA GLY A 329 -8.38 -4.05 -5.64
C GLY A 329 -8.84 -5.51 -5.77
N TYR A 330 -8.36 -6.17 -6.81
CA TYR A 330 -8.57 -7.61 -7.04
C TYR A 330 -10.06 -8.01 -7.09
N GLY A 331 -10.85 -7.19 -7.78
CA GLY A 331 -12.28 -7.42 -7.97
C GLY A 331 -13.18 -7.05 -6.78
N ALA A 332 -12.64 -6.57 -5.68
CA ALA A 332 -13.42 -6.28 -4.47
C ALA A 332 -14.27 -4.99 -4.58
N GLY A 333 -13.78 -3.98 -5.31
CA GLY A 333 -14.48 -2.71 -5.45
C GLY A 333 -14.50 -1.89 -4.16
N SER A 334 -15.68 -1.41 -3.76
CA SER A 334 -15.81 -0.54 -2.58
C SER A 334 -17.06 -0.82 -1.74
N LEU A 335 -17.01 -0.35 -0.49
CA LEU A 335 -18.07 -0.48 0.49
C LEU A 335 -18.24 0.86 1.22
N MET A 336 -19.47 1.35 1.32
CA MET A 336 -19.86 2.49 2.17
C MET A 336 -20.71 1.98 3.33
N VAL A 337 -20.32 2.33 4.55
CA VAL A 337 -20.98 1.89 5.77
C VAL A 337 -21.43 3.10 6.58
N GLN A 338 -22.70 3.10 7.01
CA GLN A 338 -23.23 4.03 8.01
C GLN A 338 -22.99 3.46 9.39
N ILE A 339 -22.48 4.27 10.30
CA ILE A 339 -22.35 3.93 11.72
C ILE A 339 -23.35 4.75 12.52
N ASP A 340 -24.30 4.06 13.13
CA ASP A 340 -25.32 4.70 13.96
C ASP A 340 -25.09 4.39 15.43
N LYS A 341 -25.35 5.38 16.30
CA LYS A 341 -25.39 5.20 17.75
C LYS A 341 -26.77 4.70 18.13
N THR A 342 -26.82 3.61 18.88
CA THR A 342 -28.05 3.00 19.40
C THR A 342 -28.08 3.06 20.92
N ALA A 343 -29.20 2.66 21.54
CA ALA A 343 -29.30 2.57 22.99
C ALA A 343 -28.28 1.59 23.60
N ASP A 344 -27.96 0.51 22.87
CA ASP A 344 -27.07 -0.57 23.31
C ASP A 344 -25.62 -0.41 22.83
N GLY A 345 -25.27 0.68 22.15
CA GLY A 345 -23.92 0.91 21.61
C GLY A 345 -23.91 1.45 20.18
N PHE A 346 -23.30 0.70 19.26
CA PHE A 346 -23.21 1.09 17.85
C PHE A 346 -23.72 0.00 16.93
N SER A 347 -24.25 0.39 15.78
CA SER A 347 -24.58 -0.50 14.67
C SER A 347 -23.92 -0.04 13.39
N ALA A 348 -23.49 -0.99 12.57
CA ALA A 348 -22.94 -0.75 11.23
C ALA A 348 -23.94 -1.25 10.18
N LYS A 349 -24.28 -0.38 9.21
CA LYS A 349 -25.20 -0.71 8.13
C LYS A 349 -24.54 -0.44 6.79
N GLU A 350 -24.55 -1.42 5.90
CA GLU A 350 -24.15 -1.23 4.51
C GLU A 350 -25.08 -0.23 3.81
N ILE A 351 -24.50 0.81 3.23
CA ILE A 351 -25.21 1.81 2.41
C ILE A 351 -25.10 1.45 0.94
N SER A 352 -23.88 1.13 0.51
CA SER A 352 -23.62 0.70 -0.87
C SER A 352 -22.43 -0.25 -0.92
N ARG A 353 -22.46 -1.14 -1.90
CA ARG A 353 -21.37 -2.01 -2.31
C ARG A 353 -21.29 -1.98 -3.82
N THR A 354 -20.11 -1.69 -4.36
CA THR A 354 -19.91 -1.52 -5.81
C THR A 354 -18.73 -2.34 -6.28
N GLY A 355 -18.80 -2.79 -7.53
CA GLY A 355 -17.66 -3.42 -8.20
C GLY A 355 -16.58 -2.42 -8.59
N PRO A 356 -15.41 -2.91 -9.04
CA PRO A 356 -14.27 -2.04 -9.36
C PRO A 356 -14.49 -1.13 -10.59
N GLN A 357 -15.52 -1.38 -11.38
CA GLN A 357 -15.86 -0.59 -12.58
C GLN A 357 -17.05 0.34 -12.37
N ASP A 358 -17.79 0.15 -11.27
CA ASP A 358 -19.09 0.79 -11.06
C ASP A 358 -18.96 2.12 -10.32
N TRP A 359 -17.92 2.28 -9.49
CA TRP A 359 -17.68 3.49 -8.72
C TRP A 359 -16.21 3.56 -8.30
N LEU A 360 -15.84 4.57 -7.44
CA LEU A 360 -14.48 4.72 -6.95
C LEU A 360 -13.99 3.42 -6.31
N ALA A 361 -12.93 2.90 -6.87
CA ALA A 361 -12.14 1.82 -6.31
C ALA A 361 -10.66 2.19 -6.37
N CYS A 362 -9.88 1.76 -5.40
CA CYS A 362 -8.44 1.92 -5.40
C CYS A 362 -7.80 0.60 -5.00
N GLU A 363 -6.71 0.23 -5.66
CA GLU A 363 -6.06 -1.06 -5.44
C GLU A 363 -5.09 -1.01 -4.24
N GLN A 364 -4.23 0.01 -4.20
CA GLN A 364 -3.19 0.15 -3.18
C GLN A 364 -3.32 1.42 -2.34
N GLN A 365 -3.55 2.56 -2.99
CA GLN A 365 -3.56 3.84 -2.31
C GLN A 365 -4.93 4.16 -1.71
N THR A 366 -4.93 4.70 -0.50
CA THR A 366 -6.17 5.14 0.15
C THR A 366 -6.68 6.42 -0.51
N PRO A 367 -7.96 6.51 -0.88
CA PRO A 367 -8.55 7.75 -1.36
C PRO A 367 -8.40 8.92 -0.38
N ILE A 368 -8.33 10.12 -0.92
CA ILE A 368 -8.34 11.36 -0.14
C ILE A 368 -9.75 11.94 -0.19
N LEU A 369 -10.33 12.21 0.98
CA LEU A 369 -11.54 13.04 1.09
C LEU A 369 -11.11 14.49 1.29
N TYR A 370 -11.45 15.35 0.34
CA TYR A 370 -11.18 16.78 0.43
C TYR A 370 -12.35 17.59 -0.13
N ASP A 371 -12.75 18.63 0.58
CA ASP A 371 -13.88 19.52 0.24
C ASP A 371 -15.16 18.73 -0.16
N GLY A 372 -15.45 17.66 0.58
CA GLY A 372 -16.62 16.80 0.38
C GLY A 372 -16.54 15.82 -0.79
N LEU A 373 -15.45 15.77 -1.54
CA LEU A 373 -15.22 14.87 -2.68
C LEU A 373 -14.13 13.85 -2.38
N LEU A 374 -14.24 12.67 -2.96
CA LEU A 374 -13.26 11.59 -2.90
C LEU A 374 -12.37 11.62 -4.15
N TYR A 375 -11.06 11.58 -3.93
CA TYR A 375 -10.05 11.54 -4.98
C TYR A 375 -9.25 10.25 -4.87
N GLY A 376 -8.99 9.58 -6.00
CA GLY A 376 -8.24 8.35 -6.01
C GLY A 376 -7.81 7.90 -7.40
N ILE A 377 -6.97 6.86 -7.46
CA ILE A 377 -6.56 6.22 -8.71
C ILE A 377 -7.35 4.93 -8.86
N MET A 378 -8.05 4.78 -9.97
CA MET A 378 -8.83 3.59 -10.29
C MET A 378 -7.92 2.37 -10.47
N PRO A 379 -8.37 1.16 -10.09
CA PRO A 379 -7.55 -0.05 -10.11
C PRO A 379 -7.26 -0.52 -11.54
N LYS A 380 -6.41 -1.53 -11.66
CA LYS A 380 -6.08 -2.17 -12.94
C LYS A 380 -7.30 -2.79 -13.64
N ASP A 381 -8.29 -3.21 -12.87
CA ASP A 381 -9.57 -3.76 -13.32
C ASP A 381 -10.72 -2.74 -13.35
N GLY A 382 -10.41 -1.44 -13.24
CA GLY A 382 -11.36 -0.31 -13.27
C GLY A 382 -11.97 0.03 -14.63
N GLY A 383 -12.03 -0.91 -15.57
CA GLY A 383 -12.68 -0.75 -16.85
C GLY A 383 -12.16 0.43 -17.68
N ALA A 384 -13.08 1.29 -18.15
CA ALA A 384 -12.74 2.47 -18.94
C ALA A 384 -11.89 3.50 -18.19
N LEU A 385 -12.02 3.55 -16.86
CA LEU A 385 -11.28 4.46 -15.97
C LEU A 385 -9.99 3.86 -15.40
N LYS A 386 -9.61 2.66 -15.85
CA LYS A 386 -8.41 1.96 -15.40
C LYS A 386 -7.21 2.91 -15.25
N GLN A 387 -6.63 2.95 -14.03
CA GLN A 387 -5.43 3.70 -13.67
C GLN A 387 -5.52 5.23 -13.87
N GLN A 388 -6.73 5.77 -14.04
CA GLN A 388 -6.95 7.21 -14.08
C GLN A 388 -7.11 7.76 -12.67
N PHE A 389 -6.64 8.99 -12.46
CA PHE A 389 -6.96 9.76 -11.28
C PHE A 389 -8.36 10.35 -11.46
N VAL A 390 -9.21 10.16 -10.47
CA VAL A 390 -10.64 10.46 -10.56
C VAL A 390 -11.12 11.23 -9.33
N CYS A 391 -12.18 11.97 -9.53
CA CYS A 391 -12.92 12.68 -8.48
C CYS A 391 -14.36 12.16 -8.44
N TYR A 392 -14.85 11.79 -7.26
CA TYR A 392 -16.20 11.27 -7.05
C TYR A 392 -16.92 11.98 -5.91
N ASP A 393 -18.24 12.13 -6.05
CA ASP A 393 -19.11 12.51 -4.95
C ASP A 393 -19.38 11.28 -4.06
N PRO A 394 -19.17 11.36 -2.73
CA PRO A 394 -19.52 10.26 -1.81
C PRO A 394 -21.00 9.86 -1.83
N ALA A 395 -21.89 10.69 -2.37
CA ALA A 395 -23.29 10.33 -2.55
C ALA A 395 -23.53 9.29 -3.65
N GLY A 396 -22.50 9.01 -4.47
CA GLY A 396 -22.55 8.06 -5.58
C GLY A 396 -22.71 8.75 -6.95
N GLY A 397 -22.88 7.94 -7.99
CA GLY A 397 -23.04 8.40 -9.35
C GLY A 397 -21.77 8.28 -10.20
N GLU A 398 -21.78 8.94 -11.35
CA GLU A 398 -20.63 9.01 -12.24
C GLU A 398 -19.48 9.84 -11.64
N PRO A 399 -18.25 9.67 -12.10
CA PRO A 399 -17.15 10.53 -11.67
C PRO A 399 -17.45 11.99 -12.02
N VAL A 400 -17.20 12.89 -11.07
CA VAL A 400 -17.28 14.34 -11.31
C VAL A 400 -16.31 14.71 -12.45
N TRP A 401 -15.13 14.10 -12.45
CA TRP A 401 -14.16 14.16 -13.54
C TRP A 401 -13.13 13.01 -13.44
N SER A 402 -12.38 12.80 -14.53
CA SER A 402 -11.22 11.90 -14.58
C SER A 402 -10.06 12.53 -15.32
N SER A 403 -8.85 12.02 -15.12
CA SER A 403 -7.64 12.47 -15.84
C SER A 403 -7.62 12.10 -17.32
N GLY A 404 -8.59 11.28 -17.76
CA GLY A 404 -8.70 10.87 -19.15
C GLY A 404 -7.78 9.70 -19.53
N LYS A 405 -7.97 9.21 -20.75
CA LYS A 405 -7.30 7.97 -21.22
C LYS A 405 -5.80 8.12 -21.42
N THR A 406 -5.32 9.34 -21.60
CA THR A 406 -3.91 9.66 -21.88
C THR A 406 -3.08 9.87 -20.61
N HIS A 407 -3.71 10.13 -19.45
CA HIS A 407 -3.07 10.38 -18.18
C HIS A 407 -3.42 9.25 -17.21
N ARG A 408 -2.55 8.26 -17.12
CA ARG A 408 -2.68 7.08 -16.27
C ARG A 408 -1.51 7.05 -15.29
N PHE A 409 -1.80 6.70 -14.05
CA PHE A 409 -0.87 6.81 -12.93
C PHE A 409 -0.48 5.45 -12.32
N GLY A 410 -0.82 4.37 -13.01
CA GLY A 410 -0.48 3.03 -12.50
C GLY A 410 -1.11 2.74 -11.14
N LEU A 411 -0.30 2.33 -10.18
CA LEU A 411 -0.65 2.10 -8.77
C LEU A 411 0.01 3.12 -7.84
N GLY A 412 0.58 4.17 -8.43
CA GLY A 412 1.43 5.11 -7.73
C GLY A 412 0.75 5.85 -6.58
N PRO A 413 1.56 6.34 -5.61
CA PRO A 413 1.07 7.13 -4.50
C PRO A 413 0.67 8.53 -4.93
N PHE A 414 -0.24 9.11 -4.15
CA PHE A 414 -0.60 10.52 -4.28
C PHE A 414 -0.88 11.12 -2.90
N PHE A 415 -0.64 12.40 -2.77
CA PHE A 415 -0.96 13.18 -1.58
C PHE A 415 -1.29 14.62 -1.95
N MET A 416 -1.76 15.40 -0.98
CA MET A 416 -2.17 16.79 -1.16
C MET A 416 -1.37 17.72 -0.25
N ALA A 417 -0.89 18.85 -0.81
CA ALA A 417 -0.26 19.94 -0.08
C ALA A 417 -0.43 21.27 -0.82
N ASP A 418 -0.54 22.39 -0.10
CA ASP A 418 -0.63 23.76 -0.65
C ASP A 418 -1.63 23.87 -1.81
N GLY A 419 -2.84 23.28 -1.66
CA GLY A 419 -3.88 23.32 -2.70
C GLY A 419 -3.57 22.53 -3.97
N LYS A 420 -2.61 21.61 -3.95
CA LYS A 420 -2.15 20.82 -5.09
C LYS A 420 -2.15 19.33 -4.75
N PHE A 421 -2.47 18.47 -5.71
CA PHE A 421 -2.15 17.06 -5.66
C PHE A 421 -0.79 16.80 -6.28
N PHE A 422 -0.06 15.87 -5.68
CA PHE A 422 1.18 15.32 -6.21
C PHE A 422 0.99 13.82 -6.39
N ILE A 423 1.17 13.33 -7.61
CA ILE A 423 0.98 11.93 -7.97
C ILE A 423 2.29 11.41 -8.55
N LEU A 424 2.81 10.33 -7.98
CA LEU A 424 3.97 9.62 -8.53
C LEU A 424 3.45 8.39 -9.25
N ASP A 425 3.75 8.21 -10.52
CA ASP A 425 3.35 7.00 -11.23
C ASP A 425 4.37 5.86 -11.12
N ASP A 426 4.01 4.69 -11.67
CA ASP A 426 4.81 3.45 -11.55
C ASP A 426 6.24 3.60 -12.09
N ASP A 427 6.47 4.51 -13.05
CA ASP A 427 7.76 4.72 -13.72
C ASP A 427 8.62 5.83 -13.09
N GLY A 428 8.13 6.44 -12.01
CA GLY A 428 8.86 7.51 -11.31
C GLY A 428 8.62 8.92 -11.86
N THR A 429 7.56 9.12 -12.64
CA THR A 429 7.14 10.43 -13.08
C THR A 429 6.24 11.08 -12.02
N LEU A 430 6.67 12.22 -11.50
CA LEU A 430 5.91 13.04 -10.56
C LEU A 430 5.07 14.06 -11.32
N THR A 431 3.76 14.06 -11.08
CA THR A 431 2.80 15.00 -11.64
C THR A 431 2.21 15.89 -10.55
N MET A 432 2.22 17.20 -10.75
CA MET A 432 1.57 18.19 -9.91
C MET A 432 0.27 18.63 -10.55
N LEU A 433 -0.83 18.60 -9.80
CA LEU A 433 -2.18 18.97 -10.26
C LEU A 433 -2.75 20.08 -9.41
N ALA A 434 -3.51 20.99 -10.03
CA ALA A 434 -4.40 21.86 -9.26
C ALA A 434 -5.51 21.05 -8.57
N VAL A 435 -5.85 21.38 -7.34
CA VAL A 435 -7.06 20.84 -6.72
C VAL A 435 -8.26 21.52 -7.37
N SER A 436 -9.13 20.73 -8.00
CA SER A 436 -10.28 21.23 -8.75
C SER A 436 -11.51 20.36 -8.49
N ARG A 437 -12.66 21.02 -8.40
CA ARG A 437 -13.98 20.34 -8.36
C ARG A 437 -14.55 20.09 -9.75
N THR A 438 -13.99 20.66 -10.80
CA THR A 438 -14.62 20.73 -12.13
C THR A 438 -13.83 20.01 -13.23
N GLY A 439 -12.57 19.67 -13.00
CA GLY A 439 -11.77 19.00 -14.03
C GLY A 439 -10.33 18.72 -13.61
N TYR A 440 -9.68 17.93 -14.43
CA TYR A 440 -8.26 17.61 -14.32
C TYR A 440 -7.42 18.73 -14.93
N GLU A 441 -6.50 19.30 -14.16
CA GLU A 441 -5.56 20.33 -14.60
C GLU A 441 -4.15 19.99 -14.12
N SER A 442 -3.28 19.59 -15.05
CA SER A 442 -1.86 19.34 -14.77
C SER A 442 -1.06 20.65 -14.81
N LEU A 443 -0.38 20.97 -13.71
CA LEU A 443 0.45 22.15 -13.54
C LEU A 443 1.89 21.89 -14.00
N ALA A 444 2.44 20.74 -13.68
CA ALA A 444 3.78 20.31 -14.02
C ALA A 444 3.92 18.80 -13.99
N GLN A 445 4.86 18.27 -14.76
CA GLN A 445 5.22 16.86 -14.78
C GLN A 445 6.71 16.71 -15.02
N TYR A 446 7.37 15.82 -14.27
CA TYR A 446 8.79 15.54 -14.47
C TYR A 446 9.14 14.14 -13.94
N LYS A 447 10.03 13.43 -14.66
CA LYS A 447 10.56 12.14 -14.23
C LYS A 447 11.64 12.34 -13.17
N VAL A 448 11.33 12.01 -11.91
CA VAL A 448 12.19 12.26 -10.75
C VAL A 448 12.95 11.01 -10.28
N LEU A 449 12.51 9.83 -10.73
CA LEU A 449 13.11 8.52 -10.43
C LEU A 449 13.23 7.71 -11.73
N ASP A 450 14.28 6.92 -11.85
CA ASP A 450 14.56 6.08 -13.04
C ASP A 450 14.17 4.62 -12.84
N GLY A 451 13.82 4.24 -11.59
CA GLY A 451 13.47 2.89 -11.23
C GLY A 451 12.04 2.51 -11.62
N GLN A 452 11.68 1.30 -11.25
CA GLN A 452 10.34 0.74 -11.45
C GLN A 452 9.61 0.67 -10.11
N ASP A 453 8.28 0.48 -10.18
CA ASP A 453 7.43 0.24 -9.02
C ASP A 453 7.56 1.34 -7.95
N ALA A 454 7.45 2.60 -8.38
CA ALA A 454 7.49 3.78 -7.50
C ALA A 454 6.19 3.90 -6.69
N TRP A 455 5.88 2.86 -5.88
CA TRP A 455 4.61 2.70 -5.15
C TRP A 455 4.68 3.15 -3.68
N GLY A 456 5.88 3.44 -3.18
CA GLY A 456 6.06 3.91 -1.81
C GLY A 456 5.35 5.25 -1.58
N PRO A 457 4.51 5.38 -0.54
CA PRO A 457 3.85 6.66 -0.22
C PRO A 457 4.82 7.82 -0.09
N ILE A 458 4.35 9.02 -0.44
CA ILE A 458 5.14 10.25 -0.43
C ILE A 458 5.10 10.87 0.97
N ALA A 459 6.22 11.44 1.43
CA ALA A 459 6.28 12.26 2.63
C ALA A 459 6.71 13.69 2.31
N LEU A 460 6.17 14.66 3.06
CA LEU A 460 6.52 16.07 2.93
C LEU A 460 6.85 16.67 4.30
N ALA A 461 8.01 17.31 4.41
CA ALA A 461 8.44 18.02 5.60
C ALA A 461 8.99 19.40 5.24
N GLY A 462 8.27 20.47 5.61
CA GLY A 462 8.53 21.79 5.04
C GLY A 462 8.39 21.74 3.52
N THR A 463 9.39 22.22 2.81
CA THR A 463 9.44 22.17 1.33
C THR A 463 10.11 20.90 0.79
N ARG A 464 10.55 19.98 1.65
CA ARG A 464 11.26 18.77 1.25
C ARG A 464 10.30 17.60 1.05
N MET A 465 10.22 17.15 -0.19
CA MET A 465 9.46 15.98 -0.59
C MET A 465 10.35 14.76 -0.68
N LEU A 466 9.95 13.69 -0.01
CA LEU A 466 10.64 12.41 0.01
C LEU A 466 9.81 11.38 -0.73
N LEU A 467 10.38 10.73 -1.72
CA LEU A 467 9.72 9.69 -2.50
C LEU A 467 10.73 8.65 -2.96
N ARG A 468 10.25 7.46 -3.31
CA ARG A 468 11.11 6.35 -3.72
C ARG A 468 10.54 5.53 -4.87
N ASP A 469 11.44 4.90 -5.63
CA ASP A 469 11.18 3.70 -6.40
C ASP A 469 11.51 2.42 -5.58
N SER A 470 11.61 1.27 -6.22
CA SER A 470 11.90 0.01 -5.56
C SER A 470 13.24 -0.01 -4.79
N THR A 471 14.26 0.75 -5.22
CA THR A 471 15.64 0.65 -4.69
C THR A 471 16.31 1.97 -4.33
N ARG A 472 15.65 3.10 -4.56
CA ARG A 472 16.24 4.42 -4.35
C ARG A 472 15.22 5.37 -3.72
N MET A 473 15.63 6.15 -2.74
CA MET A 473 14.87 7.29 -2.22
C MET A 473 15.57 8.60 -2.63
N VAL A 474 14.77 9.60 -3.00
CA VAL A 474 15.24 10.95 -3.28
C VAL A 474 14.53 11.97 -2.38
N CYS A 475 15.23 13.05 -2.08
CA CYS A 475 14.68 14.25 -1.46
C CYS A 475 14.70 15.38 -2.47
N LEU A 476 13.52 15.94 -2.74
CA LEU A 476 13.34 17.05 -3.68
C LEU A 476 13.07 18.34 -2.93
N GLU A 477 13.60 19.47 -3.45
CA GLU A 477 13.15 20.81 -3.04
C GLU A 477 11.91 21.20 -3.84
N MET A 478 10.80 21.46 -3.14
CA MET A 478 9.50 21.78 -3.72
C MET A 478 9.08 23.23 -3.48
N GLY A 479 9.86 24.01 -2.72
CA GLY A 479 9.58 25.41 -2.45
C GLY A 479 9.69 26.27 -3.70
N ALA A 480 8.95 27.38 -3.73
CA ALA A 480 9.13 28.39 -4.79
C ALA A 480 10.57 28.94 -4.75
N GLU A 481 11.20 29.05 -5.90
CA GLU A 481 12.46 29.77 -6.01
C GLU A 481 12.24 31.24 -5.58
N LYS A 482 13.13 31.73 -4.71
CA LYS A 482 13.07 33.10 -4.20
C LYS A 482 13.56 34.11 -5.26
#